data_5e6351018591f8d9b2eda6ab25042171
#
_entry.id   5e6351018591f8d9b2eda6ab25042171
#
_cell.length_a   1.000
_cell.length_b   1.000
_cell.length_c   1.000
_cell.angle_alpha   90.00
_cell.angle_beta   90.00
_cell.angle_gamma   90.00
#
_symmetry.space_group_name_H-M   'P 1'
#
loop_
_entity.id
_entity.type
_entity.pdbx_description
1 polymer ?
#
loop_
_entity_poly.entity_id
_entity_poly.type
_entity_poly.pdbx_seq_one_letter_code
_entity_poly.pdbx_strand_id
1 'polypeptide(L)'
;LISSLLYNKEDIQNHLNEICILGFCLTLPLAQITNFFFPINNYFFYVTYLIAIGTIYFHRSQLTSLNKWIFKLIIIFIIFLPFKYVIKGNEDLYYHLPKVEFLNQFKIIFGIAHINPSLSFTNGWAHVSSVFNFLNGGDKNLYLSSYVFYILVILTIYDYIKNSSSNNIKIFFSILILFIIIKFNRLQEFGNDYQSMILISFTLGLFLKYFFDNDEKKQIINKIIFFFFFF
;
A
#
# COMPACT_ATOMS: atom_id res chain seq x y z
N LEU A 1 -15.85 -6.28 -1.41
CA LEU A 1 -16.76 -5.43 -0.60
C LEU A 1 -16.51 -3.94 -0.86
N ILE A 2 -15.28 -3.44 -0.77
CA ILE A 2 -14.96 -2.02 -0.97
C ILE A 2 -15.03 -1.63 -2.44
N SER A 3 -14.59 -2.49 -3.34
CA SER A 3 -14.73 -2.26 -4.77
C SER A 3 -16.18 -2.05 -5.18
N SER A 4 -17.12 -2.80 -4.59
CA SER A 4 -18.55 -2.64 -4.89
C SER A 4 -19.19 -1.38 -4.29
N LEU A 5 -18.56 -0.75 -3.29
CA LEU A 5 -19.00 0.52 -2.71
C LEU A 5 -18.51 1.74 -3.51
N LEU A 6 -17.34 1.62 -4.15
CA LEU A 6 -16.66 2.74 -4.80
C LEU A 6 -16.74 2.68 -6.33
N TYR A 7 -17.00 1.50 -6.92
CA TYR A 7 -17.00 1.28 -8.36
C TYR A 7 -18.21 0.48 -8.82
N ASN A 8 -18.72 0.82 -9.99
CA ASN A 8 -19.70 -0.02 -10.67
C ASN A 8 -19.01 -1.30 -11.18
N LYS A 9 -19.80 -2.38 -11.36
CA LYS A 9 -19.24 -3.70 -11.77
C LYS A 9 -18.43 -3.64 -13.07
N GLU A 10 -18.82 -2.80 -14.01
CA GLU A 10 -18.17 -2.62 -15.31
C GLU A 10 -16.84 -1.86 -15.19
N ASP A 11 -16.70 -1.01 -14.18
CA ASP A 11 -15.51 -0.17 -13.98
C ASP A 11 -14.40 -0.87 -13.20
N ILE A 12 -14.67 -2.00 -12.53
CA ILE A 12 -13.70 -2.70 -11.68
C ILE A 12 -12.43 -3.06 -12.46
N GLN A 13 -12.57 -3.49 -13.72
CA GLN A 13 -11.41 -3.87 -14.54
C GLN A 13 -10.53 -2.69 -14.92
N ASN A 14 -11.13 -1.53 -15.14
CA ASN A 14 -10.43 -0.30 -15.52
C ASN A 14 -9.69 0.34 -14.34
N HIS A 15 -10.17 0.09 -13.11
CA HIS A 15 -9.64 0.69 -11.88
C HIS A 15 -8.92 -0.33 -10.96
N LEU A 16 -8.49 -1.48 -11.51
CA LEU A 16 -7.93 -2.56 -10.69
C LEU A 16 -6.71 -2.12 -9.87
N ASN A 17 -5.80 -1.31 -10.46
CA ASN A 17 -4.62 -0.81 -9.75
C ASN A 17 -5.01 0.08 -8.56
N GLU A 18 -5.99 0.95 -8.76
CA GLU A 18 -6.51 1.84 -7.72
C GLU A 18 -7.20 1.04 -6.59
N ILE A 19 -8.01 0.03 -6.96
CA ILE A 19 -8.64 -0.88 -6.01
C ILE A 19 -7.60 -1.61 -5.16
N CYS A 20 -6.47 -1.99 -5.76
CA CYS A 20 -5.37 -2.61 -5.03
C CYS A 20 -4.71 -1.64 -4.04
N ILE A 21 -4.51 -0.37 -4.40
CA ILE A 21 -4.01 0.65 -3.45
C ILE A 21 -4.99 0.83 -2.29
N LEU A 22 -6.29 0.94 -2.57
CA LEU A 22 -7.31 1.05 -1.55
C LEU A 22 -7.31 -0.17 -0.61
N GLY A 23 -7.21 -1.38 -1.19
CA GLY A 23 -7.06 -2.62 -0.42
C GLY A 23 -5.82 -2.61 0.46
N PHE A 24 -4.70 -2.12 -0.08
CA PHE A 24 -3.45 -1.99 0.66
C PHE A 24 -3.59 -1.00 1.84
N CYS A 25 -4.21 0.15 1.62
CA CYS A 25 -4.49 1.12 2.68
C CYS A 25 -5.38 0.54 3.80
N LEU A 26 -6.31 -0.36 3.45
CA LEU A 26 -7.16 -1.03 4.45
C LEU A 26 -6.42 -2.07 5.29
N THR A 27 -5.32 -2.62 4.82
CA THR A 27 -4.53 -3.55 5.64
C THR A 27 -4.00 -2.87 6.90
N LEU A 28 -3.78 -1.54 6.85
CA LEU A 28 -3.29 -0.75 7.97
C LEU A 28 -4.24 -0.79 9.17
N PRO A 29 -5.49 -0.28 9.09
CA PRO A 29 -6.39 -0.29 10.24
C PRO A 29 -6.77 -1.72 10.66
N LEU A 30 -6.88 -2.65 9.71
CA LEU A 30 -7.14 -4.05 10.04
C LEU A 30 -6.01 -4.66 10.87
N ALA A 31 -4.76 -4.43 10.47
CA ALA A 31 -3.61 -4.89 11.22
C ALA A 31 -3.52 -4.21 12.60
N GLN A 32 -3.78 -2.90 12.69
CA GLN A 32 -3.80 -2.18 13.95
C GLN A 32 -4.86 -2.73 14.90
N ILE A 33 -6.11 -2.85 14.44
CA ILE A 33 -7.22 -3.39 15.24
C ILE A 33 -6.90 -4.83 15.69
N THR A 34 -6.38 -5.66 14.78
CA THR A 34 -6.02 -7.04 15.13
C THR A 34 -4.92 -7.07 16.20
N ASN A 35 -3.94 -6.17 16.11
CA ASN A 35 -2.83 -6.14 17.07
C ASN A 35 -3.24 -5.75 18.50
N PHE A 36 -4.40 -5.13 18.70
CA PHE A 36 -4.96 -4.97 20.06
C PHE A 36 -5.26 -6.30 20.73
N PHE A 37 -5.63 -7.31 19.98
CA PHE A 37 -6.07 -8.60 20.52
C PHE A 37 -5.01 -9.69 20.34
N PHE A 38 -4.33 -9.69 19.18
CA PHE A 38 -3.42 -10.75 18.77
C PHE A 38 -2.15 -10.16 18.10
N PRO A 39 -1.00 -10.85 18.18
CA PRO A 39 0.17 -10.49 17.41
C PRO A 39 -0.10 -10.63 15.89
N ILE A 40 0.54 -9.79 15.09
CA ILE A 40 0.47 -9.87 13.62
C ILE A 40 1.48 -10.91 13.16
N ASN A 41 1.15 -12.17 13.34
CA ASN A 41 2.02 -13.30 13.02
C ASN A 41 1.61 -14.02 11.74
N ASN A 42 2.23 -15.15 11.47
CA ASN A 42 1.94 -15.98 10.32
C ASN A 42 0.47 -16.42 10.24
N TYR A 43 -0.21 -16.64 11.37
CA TYR A 43 -1.64 -17.00 11.37
C TYR A 43 -2.51 -15.89 10.83
N PHE A 44 -2.23 -14.63 11.20
CA PHE A 44 -2.92 -13.48 10.63
C PHE A 44 -2.72 -13.40 9.11
N PHE A 45 -1.49 -13.65 8.64
CA PHE A 45 -1.20 -13.70 7.22
C PHE A 45 -2.00 -14.81 6.51
N TYR A 46 -1.99 -16.03 7.03
CA TYR A 46 -2.73 -17.14 6.41
C TYR A 46 -4.23 -16.90 6.36
N VAL A 47 -4.82 -16.36 7.41
CA VAL A 47 -6.24 -16.01 7.45
C VAL A 47 -6.58 -14.96 6.41
N THR A 48 -5.80 -13.87 6.34
CA THR A 48 -6.01 -12.80 5.35
C THR A 48 -5.81 -13.31 3.92
N TYR A 49 -4.85 -14.19 3.70
CA TYR A 49 -4.58 -14.80 2.40
C TYR A 49 -5.73 -15.74 1.95
N LEU A 50 -6.26 -16.56 2.86
CA LEU A 50 -7.42 -17.41 2.59
C LEU A 50 -8.67 -16.59 2.26
N ILE A 51 -8.91 -15.50 2.99
CA ILE A 51 -10.00 -14.56 2.69
C ILE A 51 -9.80 -13.94 1.29
N ALA A 52 -8.57 -13.55 0.94
CA ALA A 52 -8.26 -12.98 -0.37
C ALA A 52 -8.52 -13.98 -1.49
N ILE A 53 -8.05 -15.23 -1.36
CA ILE A 53 -8.30 -16.32 -2.34
C ILE A 53 -9.80 -16.56 -2.47
N GLY A 54 -10.53 -16.67 -1.36
CA GLY A 54 -11.98 -16.84 -1.37
C GLY A 54 -12.68 -15.70 -2.12
N THR A 55 -12.28 -14.46 -1.86
CA THR A 55 -12.84 -13.28 -2.54
C THR A 55 -12.57 -13.33 -4.05
N ILE A 56 -11.34 -13.66 -4.47
CA ILE A 56 -10.99 -13.83 -5.89
C ILE A 56 -11.83 -14.93 -6.54
N TYR A 57 -12.00 -16.06 -5.86
CA TYR A 57 -12.80 -17.16 -6.36
C TYR A 57 -14.27 -16.79 -6.58
N PHE A 58 -14.90 -16.09 -5.62
CA PHE A 58 -16.28 -15.61 -5.74
C PHE A 58 -16.47 -14.56 -6.84
N HIS A 59 -15.46 -13.72 -7.07
CA HIS A 59 -15.51 -12.65 -8.08
C HIS A 59 -14.80 -12.98 -9.40
N ARG A 60 -14.43 -14.26 -9.62
CA ARG A 60 -13.63 -14.68 -10.80
C ARG A 60 -14.23 -14.29 -12.14
N SER A 61 -15.55 -14.28 -12.26
CA SER A 61 -16.25 -13.89 -13.51
C SER A 61 -16.09 -12.40 -13.85
N GLN A 62 -15.78 -11.56 -12.85
CA GLN A 62 -15.57 -10.12 -13.01
C GLN A 62 -14.08 -9.78 -13.29
N LEU A 63 -13.19 -10.75 -13.17
CA LEU A 63 -11.73 -10.59 -13.25
C LEU A 63 -11.15 -11.21 -14.54
N THR A 64 -11.85 -11.09 -15.66
CA THR A 64 -11.41 -11.70 -16.95
C THR A 64 -10.06 -11.14 -17.44
N SER A 65 -9.70 -9.91 -17.06
CA SER A 65 -8.40 -9.30 -17.37
C SER A 65 -7.30 -9.62 -16.34
N LEU A 66 -7.61 -10.40 -15.29
CA LEU A 66 -6.70 -10.67 -14.17
C LEU A 66 -5.37 -11.28 -14.64
N ASN A 67 -5.41 -12.19 -15.62
CA ASN A 67 -4.21 -12.85 -16.13
C ASN A 67 -3.22 -11.85 -16.74
N LYS A 68 -3.70 -10.85 -17.51
CA LYS A 68 -2.83 -9.80 -18.07
C LYS A 68 -2.25 -8.90 -16.99
N TRP A 69 -3.05 -8.62 -15.95
CA TRP A 69 -2.62 -7.78 -14.84
C TRP A 69 -1.60 -8.50 -13.95
N ILE A 70 -1.84 -9.77 -13.61
CA ILE A 70 -0.90 -10.61 -12.85
C ILE A 70 0.43 -10.71 -13.61
N PHE A 71 0.40 -10.92 -14.91
CA PHE A 71 1.62 -10.99 -15.72
C PHE A 71 2.44 -9.69 -15.64
N LYS A 72 1.78 -8.52 -15.73
CA LYS A 72 2.44 -7.22 -15.52
C LYS A 72 3.07 -7.10 -14.13
N LEU A 73 2.34 -7.49 -13.08
CA LEU A 73 2.88 -7.47 -11.72
C LEU A 73 4.07 -8.40 -11.55
N ILE A 74 4.03 -9.60 -12.11
CA ILE A 74 5.15 -10.56 -12.05
C ILE A 74 6.39 -9.96 -12.72
N ILE A 75 6.27 -9.39 -13.92
CA ILE A 75 7.40 -8.75 -14.61
C ILE A 75 7.99 -7.64 -13.76
N ILE A 76 7.14 -6.74 -13.23
CA ILE A 76 7.57 -5.62 -12.41
C ILE A 76 8.24 -6.15 -11.13
N PHE A 77 7.66 -7.15 -10.49
CA PHE A 77 8.22 -7.79 -9.30
C PHE A 77 9.61 -8.38 -9.56
N ILE A 78 9.80 -9.05 -10.69
CA ILE A 78 11.10 -9.62 -11.09
C ILE A 78 12.14 -8.49 -11.30
N ILE A 79 11.77 -7.38 -11.93
CA ILE A 79 12.66 -6.23 -12.15
C ILE A 79 13.13 -5.63 -10.81
N PHE A 80 12.27 -5.62 -9.79
CA PHE A 80 12.58 -5.06 -8.48
C PHE A 80 13.22 -6.02 -7.49
N LEU A 81 13.25 -7.33 -7.79
CA LEU A 81 13.87 -8.35 -6.93
C LEU A 81 15.32 -8.05 -6.51
N PRO A 82 16.22 -7.55 -7.41
CA PRO A 82 17.60 -7.25 -7.04
C PRO A 82 17.73 -6.19 -5.94
N PHE A 83 16.79 -5.25 -5.85
CA PHE A 83 16.83 -4.19 -4.85
C PHE A 83 16.54 -4.69 -3.42
N LYS A 84 15.98 -5.88 -3.27
CA LYS A 84 15.77 -6.55 -1.99
C LYS A 84 17.06 -6.80 -1.20
N TYR A 85 18.18 -6.90 -1.88
CA TYR A 85 19.46 -7.28 -1.26
C TYR A 85 20.31 -6.09 -0.81
N VAL A 86 19.87 -4.88 -1.04
CA VAL A 86 20.59 -3.67 -0.67
C VAL A 86 20.02 -3.11 0.64
N ILE A 87 20.62 -3.51 1.77
CA ILE A 87 20.28 -2.93 3.07
C ILE A 87 20.95 -1.57 3.18
N LYS A 88 20.19 -0.51 3.40
CA LYS A 88 20.70 0.83 3.69
C LYS A 88 20.28 1.28 5.08
N GLY A 89 21.28 1.69 5.84
CA GLY A 89 21.10 2.46 7.07
C GLY A 89 21.08 1.64 8.36
N ASN A 90 21.87 2.07 9.33
CA ASN A 90 21.88 1.49 10.66
C ASN A 90 20.58 1.79 11.43
N GLU A 91 19.96 2.96 11.19
CA GLU A 91 18.71 3.36 11.85
C GLU A 91 17.58 2.39 11.56
N ASP A 92 17.50 1.87 10.34
CA ASP A 92 16.49 0.89 9.94
C ASP A 92 16.61 -0.41 10.74
N LEU A 93 17.81 -0.88 10.97
CA LEU A 93 18.06 -2.11 11.73
C LEU A 93 17.77 -1.93 13.23
N TYR A 94 18.14 -0.77 13.80
CA TYR A 94 17.99 -0.54 15.24
C TYR A 94 16.62 -0.07 15.67
N TYR A 95 15.85 0.54 14.75
CA TYR A 95 14.56 1.16 15.08
C TYR A 95 13.38 0.47 14.41
N HIS A 96 13.39 0.37 13.09
CA HIS A 96 12.22 -0.11 12.35
C HIS A 96 12.08 -1.63 12.38
N LEU A 97 13.17 -2.38 12.21
CA LEU A 97 13.15 -3.84 12.26
C LEU A 97 12.69 -4.37 13.61
N PRO A 98 13.27 -3.96 14.77
CA PRO A 98 12.82 -4.43 16.07
C PRO A 98 11.33 -4.15 16.32
N LYS A 99 10.81 -3.05 15.79
CA LYS A 99 9.40 -2.70 15.92
C LYS A 99 8.51 -3.67 15.16
N VAL A 100 8.86 -4.02 13.94
CA VAL A 100 8.10 -5.00 13.14
C VAL A 100 8.16 -6.39 13.79
N GLU A 101 9.33 -6.80 14.28
CA GLU A 101 9.50 -8.07 15.00
C GLU A 101 8.67 -8.09 16.28
N PHE A 102 8.63 -6.98 17.00
CA PHE A 102 7.79 -6.85 18.19
C PHE A 102 6.30 -7.03 17.85
N LEU A 103 5.81 -6.39 16.78
CA LEU A 103 4.42 -6.53 16.33
C LEU A 103 4.08 -7.96 15.88
N ASN A 104 5.06 -8.69 15.35
CA ASN A 104 4.89 -10.08 14.94
C ASN A 104 4.83 -11.05 16.13
N GLN A 105 5.49 -10.71 17.24
CA GLN A 105 5.60 -11.58 18.42
C GLN A 105 4.56 -11.23 19.49
N PHE A 106 4.20 -9.96 19.62
CA PHE A 106 3.38 -9.46 20.71
C PHE A 106 2.18 -8.66 20.20
N LYS A 107 1.07 -8.78 20.92
CA LYS A 107 -0.02 -7.80 20.82
C LYS A 107 0.41 -6.46 21.43
N ILE A 108 -0.36 -5.40 21.21
CA ILE A 108 -0.13 -4.10 21.83
C ILE A 108 -0.05 -4.27 23.37
N ILE A 109 1.07 -3.79 23.93
CA ILE A 109 1.31 -3.77 25.36
C ILE A 109 1.17 -2.32 25.85
N PHE A 110 0.14 -2.06 26.66
CA PHE A 110 -0.05 -0.75 27.24
C PHE A 110 1.10 -0.41 28.20
N GLY A 111 1.62 0.82 28.08
CA GLY A 111 2.73 1.28 28.91
C GLY A 111 4.13 0.88 28.41
N ILE A 112 4.25 0.21 27.26
CA ILE A 112 5.54 -0.17 26.67
C ILE A 112 6.47 1.03 26.48
N ALA A 113 5.91 2.25 26.30
CA ALA A 113 6.64 3.51 26.19
C ALA A 113 7.54 3.80 27.40
N HIS A 114 7.14 3.36 28.59
CA HIS A 114 7.93 3.53 29.81
C HIS A 114 9.16 2.62 29.87
N ILE A 115 9.11 1.50 29.15
CA ILE A 115 10.21 0.52 29.09
C ILE A 115 11.12 0.83 27.89
N ASN A 116 10.51 1.04 26.72
CA ASN A 116 11.23 1.35 25.50
C ASN A 116 10.45 2.39 24.66
N PRO A 117 10.87 3.66 24.72
CA PRO A 117 10.20 4.74 23.98
C PRO A 117 10.13 4.48 22.45
N SER A 118 11.12 3.80 21.87
CA SER A 118 11.14 3.51 20.44
C SER A 118 9.99 2.60 19.98
N LEU A 119 9.49 1.74 20.87
CA LEU A 119 8.35 0.85 20.59
C LEU A 119 6.98 1.56 20.77
N SER A 120 6.97 2.72 21.43
CA SER A 120 5.72 3.46 21.71
C SER A 120 5.17 4.21 20.51
N PHE A 121 6.03 4.61 19.59
CA PHE A 121 5.59 5.29 18.38
C PHE A 121 4.92 4.30 17.44
N THR A 122 3.59 4.26 17.49
CA THR A 122 2.81 3.45 16.57
C THR A 122 2.86 4.08 15.19
N ASN A 123 3.68 3.50 14.34
CA ASN A 123 3.73 3.83 12.94
C ASN A 123 2.82 2.85 12.19
N GLY A 124 1.79 3.37 11.54
CA GLY A 124 0.86 2.55 10.78
C GLY A 124 1.56 1.68 9.74
N TRP A 125 2.60 2.21 9.10
CA TRP A 125 3.38 1.45 8.11
C TRP A 125 4.10 0.24 8.71
N ALA A 126 4.54 0.29 9.96
CA ALA A 126 5.13 -0.85 10.65
C ALA A 126 4.14 -2.02 10.76
N HIS A 127 2.83 -1.73 10.98
CA HIS A 127 1.79 -2.76 10.98
C HIS A 127 1.61 -3.39 9.59
N VAL A 128 1.62 -2.56 8.52
CA VAL A 128 1.58 -3.08 7.14
C VAL A 128 2.80 -3.94 6.85
N SER A 129 3.99 -3.47 7.21
CA SER A 129 5.23 -4.23 7.03
C SER A 129 5.21 -5.55 7.81
N SER A 130 4.60 -5.57 9.00
CA SER A 130 4.43 -6.79 9.80
C SER A 130 3.55 -7.82 9.09
N VAL A 131 2.49 -7.38 8.40
CA VAL A 131 1.64 -8.28 7.58
C VAL A 131 2.45 -8.91 6.45
N PHE A 132 3.38 -8.16 5.84
CA PHE A 132 4.22 -8.64 4.75
C PHE A 132 5.46 -9.42 5.23
N ASN A 133 5.75 -9.44 6.53
CA ASN A 133 6.86 -10.21 7.11
C ASN A 133 6.48 -11.67 7.40
N PHE A 134 5.75 -12.29 6.49
CA PHE A 134 5.34 -13.69 6.59
C PHE A 134 6.53 -14.63 6.40
N LEU A 135 6.37 -15.87 6.88
CA LEU A 135 7.39 -16.93 6.83
C LEU A 135 8.68 -16.60 7.59
N ASN A 136 8.61 -15.71 8.58
CA ASN A 136 9.76 -15.29 9.40
C ASN A 136 10.99 -14.93 8.54
N GLY A 137 10.73 -14.25 7.40
CA GLY A 137 11.76 -13.87 6.45
C GLY A 137 12.71 -12.80 6.99
N GLY A 138 12.48 -12.33 8.24
CA GLY A 138 13.28 -11.34 8.91
C GLY A 138 13.34 -10.03 8.14
N ASP A 139 14.48 -9.37 8.15
CA ASP A 139 14.75 -8.11 7.46
C ASP A 139 14.49 -8.16 5.95
N LYS A 140 14.62 -9.34 5.34
CA LYS A 140 14.47 -9.52 3.88
C LYS A 140 13.07 -9.29 3.34
N ASN A 141 12.04 -9.45 4.17
CA ASN A 141 10.64 -9.28 3.74
C ASN A 141 10.08 -7.89 4.03
N LEU A 142 10.74 -7.10 4.84
CA LEU A 142 10.23 -5.78 5.26
C LEU A 142 10.08 -4.79 4.10
N TYR A 143 10.95 -4.89 3.11
CA TYR A 143 10.87 -4.04 1.91
C TYR A 143 9.69 -4.39 1.00
N LEU A 144 9.12 -5.60 1.14
CA LEU A 144 8.09 -6.08 0.22
C LEU A 144 6.85 -5.18 0.22
N SER A 145 6.42 -4.71 1.37
CA SER A 145 5.29 -3.80 1.51
C SER A 145 5.52 -2.50 0.73
N SER A 146 6.69 -1.90 0.89
CA SER A 146 7.07 -0.66 0.20
C SER A 146 7.16 -0.84 -1.31
N TYR A 147 7.73 -1.95 -1.78
CA TYR A 147 7.81 -2.25 -3.21
C TYR A 147 6.44 -2.47 -3.85
N VAL A 148 5.59 -3.28 -3.22
CA VAL A 148 4.24 -3.53 -3.73
C VAL A 148 3.45 -2.21 -3.82
N PHE A 149 3.51 -1.41 -2.77
CA PHE A 149 2.85 -0.11 -2.75
C PHE A 149 3.36 0.82 -3.86
N TYR A 150 4.67 0.93 -4.02
CA TYR A 150 5.31 1.74 -5.04
C TYR A 150 4.87 1.36 -6.46
N ILE A 151 4.87 0.06 -6.76
CA ILE A 151 4.44 -0.44 -8.06
C ILE A 151 2.97 -0.09 -8.33
N LEU A 152 2.10 -0.33 -7.34
CA LEU A 152 0.68 -0.03 -7.47
C LEU A 152 0.43 1.46 -7.73
N VAL A 153 1.15 2.33 -7.01
CA VAL A 153 1.04 3.78 -7.21
C VAL A 153 1.48 4.19 -8.60
N ILE A 154 2.65 3.73 -9.07
CA ILE A 154 3.13 4.05 -10.42
C ILE A 154 2.13 3.60 -11.49
N LEU A 155 1.62 2.38 -11.39
CA LEU A 155 0.64 1.86 -12.35
C LEU A 155 -0.65 2.70 -12.35
N THR A 156 -1.11 3.10 -11.18
CA THR A 156 -2.33 3.93 -11.06
C THR A 156 -2.10 5.34 -11.62
N ILE A 157 -0.96 5.95 -11.33
CA ILE A 157 -0.60 7.26 -11.89
C ILE A 157 -0.49 7.19 -13.41
N TYR A 158 0.12 6.12 -13.94
CA TYR A 158 0.18 5.90 -15.38
C TYR A 158 -1.21 5.81 -16.00
N ASP A 159 -2.15 5.09 -15.37
CA ASP A 159 -3.52 5.01 -15.84
C ASP A 159 -4.21 6.38 -15.81
N TYR A 160 -3.95 7.21 -14.80
CA TYR A 160 -4.50 8.57 -14.75
C TYR A 160 -3.92 9.48 -15.85
N ILE A 161 -2.63 9.41 -16.11
CA ILE A 161 -2.02 10.18 -17.22
C ILE A 161 -2.63 9.77 -18.55
N LYS A 162 -2.82 8.47 -18.75
CA LYS A 162 -3.37 7.93 -20.01
C LYS A 162 -4.83 8.32 -20.24
N ASN A 163 -5.65 8.26 -19.20
CA ASN A 163 -7.09 8.36 -19.31
C ASN A 163 -7.64 9.76 -19.02
N SER A 164 -6.86 10.67 -18.44
CA SER A 164 -7.34 12.04 -18.16
C SER A 164 -7.49 12.87 -19.43
N SER A 165 -8.53 13.66 -19.51
CA SER A 165 -8.74 14.66 -20.54
C SER A 165 -7.98 15.96 -20.29
N SER A 166 -7.70 16.26 -19.01
CA SER A 166 -7.07 17.51 -18.58
C SER A 166 -5.54 17.46 -18.65
N ASN A 167 -4.95 18.43 -19.35
CA ASN A 167 -3.49 18.58 -19.41
C ASN A 167 -2.88 18.91 -18.05
N ASN A 168 -3.57 19.67 -17.19
CA ASN A 168 -3.08 20.00 -15.85
C ASN A 168 -2.89 18.76 -15.00
N ILE A 169 -3.83 17.81 -15.08
CA ILE A 169 -3.74 16.54 -14.38
C ILE A 169 -2.59 15.69 -14.92
N LYS A 170 -2.44 15.61 -16.24
CA LYS A 170 -1.31 14.89 -16.85
C LYS A 170 0.03 15.45 -16.39
N ILE A 171 0.18 16.78 -16.39
CA ILE A 171 1.41 17.44 -15.93
C ILE A 171 1.67 17.11 -14.46
N PHE A 172 0.67 17.28 -13.59
CA PHE A 172 0.83 16.99 -12.17
C PHE A 172 1.29 15.55 -11.91
N PHE A 173 0.61 14.56 -12.48
CA PHE A 173 0.98 13.16 -12.31
C PHE A 173 2.30 12.79 -12.96
N SER A 174 2.69 13.45 -14.06
CA SER A 174 4.02 13.26 -14.65
C SER A 174 5.12 13.79 -13.73
N ILE A 175 4.92 14.94 -13.09
CA ILE A 175 5.85 15.47 -12.08
C ILE A 175 5.91 14.53 -10.88
N LEU A 176 4.77 14.00 -10.44
CA LEU A 176 4.73 13.03 -9.33
C LEU A 176 5.49 11.75 -9.64
N ILE A 177 5.38 11.19 -10.85
CA ILE A 177 6.20 10.04 -11.27
C ILE A 177 7.69 10.38 -11.22
N LEU A 178 8.10 11.55 -11.74
CA LEU A 178 9.50 11.98 -11.68
C LEU A 178 9.99 12.08 -10.23
N PHE A 179 9.20 12.68 -9.33
CA PHE A 179 9.52 12.73 -7.91
C PHE A 179 9.70 11.33 -7.32
N ILE A 180 8.79 10.41 -7.60
CA ILE A 180 8.83 9.03 -7.14
C ILE A 180 10.10 8.32 -7.65
N ILE A 181 10.49 8.52 -8.90
CA ILE A 181 11.69 7.92 -9.50
C ILE A 181 12.96 8.52 -8.87
N ILE A 182 13.04 9.84 -8.69
CA ILE A 182 14.21 10.49 -8.07
C ILE A 182 14.42 10.00 -6.62
N LYS A 183 13.34 9.74 -5.90
CA LYS A 183 13.38 9.24 -4.52
C LYS A 183 13.39 7.71 -4.41
N PHE A 184 13.62 7.00 -5.52
CA PHE A 184 13.57 5.54 -5.58
C PHE A 184 14.49 4.85 -4.56
N ASN A 185 15.65 5.43 -4.26
CA ASN A 185 16.58 4.91 -3.26
C ASN A 185 15.97 4.83 -1.84
N ARG A 186 14.94 5.63 -1.55
CA ARG A 186 14.21 5.59 -0.27
C ARG A 186 13.37 4.32 -0.08
N LEU A 187 13.11 3.56 -1.14
CA LEU A 187 12.45 2.25 -1.02
C LEU A 187 13.29 1.22 -0.26
N GLN A 188 14.59 1.43 -0.17
CA GLN A 188 15.51 0.57 0.55
C GLN A 188 15.55 0.88 2.05
N GLU A 189 14.90 1.95 2.47
CA GLU A 189 14.76 2.34 3.87
C GLU A 189 13.48 1.71 4.44
N PHE A 190 13.54 1.21 5.67
CA PHE A 190 12.35 0.69 6.38
C PHE A 190 11.44 1.81 6.90
N GLY A 191 11.89 3.06 6.77
CA GLY A 191 11.13 4.25 7.15
C GLY A 191 9.83 4.36 6.39
N ASN A 192 8.88 5.05 6.98
CA ASN A 192 7.53 5.27 6.42
C ASN A 192 7.32 6.64 5.83
N ASP A 193 8.30 7.52 5.93
CA ASP A 193 8.17 8.92 5.50
C ASP A 193 7.91 9.01 4.01
N TYR A 194 8.60 8.17 3.24
CA TYR A 194 8.46 8.16 1.80
C TYR A 194 7.08 7.70 1.32
N GLN A 195 6.54 6.65 1.93
CA GLN A 195 5.21 6.13 1.61
C GLN A 195 4.13 7.16 1.96
N SER A 196 4.26 7.82 3.09
CA SER A 196 3.35 8.89 3.51
C SER A 196 3.40 10.07 2.52
N MET A 197 4.59 10.50 2.10
CA MET A 197 4.74 11.57 1.10
C MET A 197 4.08 11.21 -0.24
N ILE A 198 4.26 9.97 -0.72
CA ILE A 198 3.62 9.50 -1.95
C ILE A 198 2.10 9.53 -1.81
N LEU A 199 1.57 9.02 -0.70
CA LEU A 199 0.14 8.95 -0.47
C LEU A 199 -0.49 10.34 -0.37
N ILE A 200 0.12 11.27 0.37
CA ILE A 200 -0.34 12.67 0.44
C ILE A 200 -0.37 13.29 -0.95
N SER A 201 0.72 13.15 -1.71
CA SER A 201 0.81 13.69 -3.06
C SER A 201 -0.20 13.06 -4.02
N PHE A 202 -0.44 11.75 -3.89
CA PHE A 202 -1.45 11.02 -4.66
C PHE A 202 -2.86 11.52 -4.33
N THR A 203 -3.18 11.72 -3.04
CA THR A 203 -4.47 12.26 -2.58
C THR A 203 -4.68 13.69 -3.10
N LEU A 204 -3.63 14.52 -3.08
CA LEU A 204 -3.67 15.85 -3.69
C LEU A 204 -3.96 15.77 -5.20
N GLY A 205 -3.36 14.81 -5.90
CA GLY A 205 -3.65 14.55 -7.32
C GLY A 205 -5.09 14.17 -7.58
N LEU A 206 -5.70 13.34 -6.71
CA LEU A 206 -7.14 13.04 -6.77
C LEU A 206 -8.00 14.28 -6.54
N PHE A 207 -7.60 15.13 -5.60
CA PHE A 207 -8.29 16.39 -5.34
C PHE A 207 -8.24 17.32 -6.56
N LEU A 208 -7.09 17.45 -7.21
CA LEU A 208 -6.97 18.20 -8.46
C LEU A 208 -7.83 17.58 -9.57
N LYS A 209 -7.86 16.24 -9.68
CA LYS A 209 -8.72 15.55 -10.63
C LYS A 209 -10.20 15.91 -10.43
N TYR A 210 -10.64 16.00 -9.18
CA TYR A 210 -12.01 16.42 -8.86
C TYR A 210 -12.37 17.81 -9.41
N PHE A 211 -11.42 18.73 -9.43
CA PHE A 211 -11.67 20.10 -9.94
C PHE A 211 -11.58 20.19 -11.46
N PHE A 212 -10.68 19.48 -12.08
CA PHE A 212 -10.34 19.64 -13.49
C PHE A 212 -10.97 18.61 -14.42
N ASP A 213 -11.33 17.42 -13.93
CA ASP A 213 -12.10 16.42 -14.67
C ASP A 213 -13.57 16.50 -14.26
N ASN A 214 -14.45 16.71 -15.26
CA ASN A 214 -15.88 16.75 -15.02
C ASN A 214 -16.52 15.37 -14.87
N ASP A 215 -15.79 14.33 -15.25
CA ASP A 215 -16.25 12.95 -15.19
C ASP A 215 -16.05 12.35 -13.81
N GLU A 216 -17.11 11.73 -13.25
CA GLU A 216 -17.06 10.93 -12.02
C GLU A 216 -16.83 11.67 -10.67
N LYS A 217 -17.21 12.95 -10.55
CA LYS A 217 -16.99 13.75 -9.31
C LYS A 217 -17.40 13.03 -8.02
N LYS A 218 -18.52 12.33 -8.01
CA LYS A 218 -19.00 11.60 -6.82
C LYS A 218 -18.06 10.46 -6.41
N GLN A 219 -17.54 9.73 -7.39
CA GLN A 219 -16.57 8.65 -7.11
C GLN A 219 -15.26 9.18 -6.59
N ILE A 220 -14.77 10.30 -7.14
CA ILE A 220 -13.52 10.95 -6.71
C ILE A 220 -13.66 11.45 -5.26
N ILE A 221 -14.78 12.06 -4.87
CA ILE A 221 -15.01 12.48 -3.48
C ILE A 221 -14.91 11.28 -2.53
N ASN A 222 -15.58 10.17 -2.85
CA ASN A 222 -15.54 8.98 -2.01
C ASN A 222 -14.13 8.43 -1.85
N LYS A 223 -13.32 8.47 -2.92
CA LYS A 223 -11.91 8.06 -2.89
C LYS A 223 -11.07 9.00 -2.03
N ILE A 224 -11.25 10.32 -2.16
CA ILE A 224 -10.55 11.32 -1.33
C ILE A 224 -10.88 11.12 0.14
N ILE A 225 -12.18 10.99 0.47
CA ILE A 225 -12.62 10.74 1.84
C ILE A 225 -11.98 9.46 2.37
N PHE A 226 -11.99 8.39 1.60
CA PHE A 226 -11.39 7.13 1.98
C PHE A 226 -9.90 7.29 2.28
N PHE A 227 -9.11 7.87 1.38
CA PHE A 227 -7.69 8.10 1.60
C PHE A 227 -7.40 9.00 2.81
N PHE A 228 -8.23 10.02 3.03
CA PHE A 228 -8.07 10.93 4.16
C PHE A 228 -8.33 10.27 5.52
N PHE A 229 -9.28 9.32 5.59
CA PHE A 229 -9.57 8.61 6.85
C PHE A 229 -8.51 7.57 7.23
N PHE A 230 -7.68 7.12 6.29
CA PHE A 230 -6.65 6.10 6.52
C PHE A 230 -5.23 6.68 6.65
N PHE A 231 -5.12 7.98 6.71
CA PHE A 231 -3.93 8.75 7.06
C PHE A 231 -3.94 9.19 8.50
#